data_c26a3b6a17f534f6a12b7f58e129507c
#
_entry.id   c26a3b6a17f534f6a12b7f58e129507c
#
_cell.length_a   1.000
_cell.length_b   1.000
_cell.length_c   1.000
_cell.angle_alpha   90.00
_cell.angle_beta   90.00
_cell.angle_gamma   90.00
#
_symmetry.space_group_name_H-M   'P 1'
#
loop_
_entity.id
_entity.type
_entity.pdbx_description
1 polymer ?
#
loop_
_entity_poly.entity_id
_entity_poly.type
_entity_poly.pdbx_seq_one_letter_code
_entity_poly.pdbx_strand_id
1 'polypeptide(L)'
;MFKKSIAIIDDDPDLLNLFSEALQMSGYTVSSFTDPLLAYQHIQENPDKYSLVIVDEKIFNLNGLFSSTKLLEINPKLNVILLSNFKNFKYNYKFNILKKRVSIFKLIDAVNESISKSMSNDDKLF
;
A
#
# COMPACT_ATOMS: atom_id res chain seq x y z
N MET A 1 20.82 -4.53 -7.74
CA MET A 1 19.43 -4.14 -7.99
C MET A 1 18.65 -4.07 -6.69
N PHE A 2 18.00 -2.96 -6.46
CA PHE A 2 17.28 -2.73 -5.22
C PHE A 2 15.89 -3.36 -5.30
N LYS A 3 15.55 -4.22 -4.32
CA LYS A 3 14.20 -4.71 -4.18
C LYS A 3 13.34 -3.60 -3.61
N LYS A 4 12.19 -3.39 -4.21
CA LYS A 4 11.23 -2.41 -3.68
C LYS A 4 10.59 -2.95 -2.42
N SER A 5 10.41 -2.08 -1.45
CA SER A 5 9.82 -2.41 -0.16
C SER A 5 8.37 -1.97 -0.09
N ILE A 6 7.52 -2.88 0.36
CA ILE A 6 6.08 -2.69 0.45
C ILE A 6 5.65 -2.96 1.90
N ALA A 7 4.81 -2.10 2.43
CA ALA A 7 4.16 -2.34 3.71
C ALA A 7 2.71 -2.74 3.46
N ILE A 8 2.23 -3.78 4.15
CA ILE A 8 0.83 -4.19 4.10
C ILE A 8 0.24 -4.08 5.49
N ILE A 9 -0.89 -3.42 5.60
CA ILE A 9 -1.59 -3.21 6.87
C ILE A 9 -2.99 -3.78 6.75
N ASP A 10 -3.26 -4.86 7.50
CA ASP A 10 -4.55 -5.54 7.48
C ASP A 10 -4.73 -6.27 8.82
N ASP A 11 -5.94 -6.25 9.37
CA ASP A 11 -6.24 -6.93 10.63
C ASP A 11 -6.50 -8.44 10.48
N ASP A 12 -6.60 -8.93 9.26
CA ASP A 12 -6.77 -10.36 8.98
C ASP A 12 -5.40 -11.00 8.74
N PRO A 13 -4.87 -11.78 9.70
CA PRO A 13 -3.54 -12.34 9.56
C PRO A 13 -3.42 -13.36 8.42
N ASP A 14 -4.47 -14.08 8.10
CA ASP A 14 -4.44 -15.07 7.02
C ASP A 14 -4.32 -14.38 5.66
N LEU A 15 -5.10 -13.34 5.45
CA LEU A 15 -5.03 -12.56 4.23
C LEU A 15 -3.68 -11.84 4.11
N LEU A 16 -3.22 -11.31 5.22
CA LEU A 16 -1.93 -10.62 5.29
C LEU A 16 -0.79 -11.57 4.88
N ASN A 17 -0.79 -12.79 5.41
CA ASN A 17 0.22 -13.78 5.06
C ASN A 17 0.14 -14.17 3.58
N LEU A 18 -1.06 -14.38 3.08
CA LEU A 18 -1.27 -14.76 1.69
C LEU A 18 -0.72 -13.69 0.73
N PHE A 19 -1.08 -12.44 0.95
CA PHE A 19 -0.64 -11.33 0.11
C PHE A 19 0.87 -11.10 0.25
N SER A 20 1.39 -11.21 1.46
CA SER A 20 2.83 -11.02 1.71
C SER A 20 3.66 -12.06 0.96
N GLU A 21 3.26 -13.33 1.04
CA GLU A 21 3.96 -14.39 0.32
C GLU A 21 3.93 -14.17 -1.18
N ALA A 22 2.76 -13.82 -1.72
CA ALA A 22 2.61 -13.61 -3.15
C ALA A 22 3.50 -12.47 -3.65
N LEU A 23 3.56 -11.38 -2.90
CA LEU A 23 4.40 -10.23 -3.27
C LEU A 23 5.88 -10.54 -3.11
N GLN A 24 6.26 -11.29 -2.08
CA GLN A 24 7.64 -11.72 -1.92
C GLN A 24 8.08 -12.61 -3.08
N MET A 25 7.21 -13.51 -3.51
CA MET A 25 7.50 -14.35 -4.67
C MET A 25 7.63 -13.54 -5.96
N SER A 26 7.00 -12.39 -6.00
CA SER A 26 7.10 -11.46 -7.15
C SER A 26 8.34 -10.57 -7.09
N GLY A 27 9.17 -10.71 -6.05
CA GLY A 27 10.44 -10.00 -5.96
C GLY A 27 10.43 -8.80 -5.04
N TYR A 28 9.36 -8.55 -4.30
CA TYR A 28 9.29 -7.43 -3.37
C TYR A 28 9.75 -7.82 -1.98
N THR A 29 10.24 -6.85 -1.23
CA THR A 29 10.46 -6.98 0.21
C THR A 29 9.19 -6.49 0.90
N VAL A 30 8.63 -7.28 1.80
CA VAL A 30 7.32 -6.99 2.39
C VAL A 30 7.41 -6.95 3.90
N SER A 31 6.87 -5.89 4.49
CA SER A 31 6.64 -5.78 5.93
C SER A 31 5.14 -5.81 6.18
N SER A 32 4.71 -6.66 7.09
CA SER A 32 3.30 -6.89 7.37
C SER A 32 2.93 -6.41 8.75
N PHE A 33 1.80 -5.74 8.87
CA PHE A 33 1.34 -5.18 10.14
C PHE A 33 -0.14 -5.50 10.33
N THR A 34 -0.49 -6.06 11.48
CA THR A 34 -1.89 -6.22 11.88
C THR A 34 -2.37 -5.01 12.70
N ASP A 35 -1.47 -4.30 13.33
CA ASP A 35 -1.79 -3.14 14.15
C ASP A 35 -1.48 -1.86 13.38
N PRO A 36 -2.50 -1.05 13.05
CA PRO A 36 -2.28 0.17 12.28
C PRO A 36 -1.45 1.22 12.99
N LEU A 37 -1.51 1.28 14.32
CA LEU A 37 -0.69 2.22 15.08
C LEU A 37 0.79 1.89 14.98
N LEU A 38 1.13 0.63 15.13
CA LEU A 38 2.52 0.19 14.99
C LEU A 38 3.03 0.41 13.58
N ALA A 39 2.19 0.13 12.59
CA ALA A 39 2.53 0.38 11.19
C ALA A 39 2.81 1.86 10.96
N TYR A 40 1.95 2.71 11.47
CA TYR A 40 2.07 4.15 11.31
C TYR A 40 3.36 4.68 11.94
N GLN A 41 3.65 4.26 13.16
CA GLN A 41 4.87 4.65 13.86
C GLN A 41 6.11 4.20 13.09
N HIS A 42 6.09 2.97 12.60
CA HIS A 42 7.21 2.43 11.85
C HIS A 42 7.47 3.21 10.56
N ILE A 43 6.41 3.53 9.83
CA ILE A 43 6.53 4.31 8.59
C ILE A 43 7.00 5.72 8.89
N GLN A 44 6.51 6.31 9.97
CA GLN A 44 6.91 7.66 10.40
C GLN A 44 8.40 7.72 10.75
N GLU A 45 8.92 6.69 11.40
CA GLU A 45 10.32 6.58 11.76
C GLU A 45 11.22 6.26 10.56
N ASN A 46 10.63 5.70 9.51
CA ASN A 46 11.36 5.27 8.30
C ASN A 46 10.65 5.82 7.06
N PRO A 47 10.61 7.13 6.86
CA PRO A 47 9.73 7.74 5.86
C PRO A 47 10.08 7.37 4.41
N ASP A 48 11.33 7.01 4.15
CA ASP A 48 11.80 6.70 2.80
C ASP A 48 11.93 5.20 2.54
N LYS A 49 11.57 4.37 3.50
CA LYS A 49 11.80 2.93 3.41
C LYS A 49 10.88 2.26 2.39
N TYR A 50 9.64 2.66 2.32
CA TYR A 50 8.62 1.98 1.52
C TYR A 50 8.30 2.74 0.26
N SER A 51 8.16 2.01 -0.84
CA SER A 51 7.70 2.55 -2.11
C SER A 51 6.18 2.53 -2.21
N LEU A 52 5.55 1.62 -1.47
CA LEU A 52 4.12 1.41 -1.55
C LEU A 52 3.60 0.92 -0.20
N VAL A 53 2.41 1.38 0.16
CA VAL A 53 1.67 0.87 1.32
C VAL A 53 0.30 0.37 0.84
N ILE A 54 -0.03 -0.85 1.22
CA ILE A 54 -1.34 -1.44 0.96
C ILE A 54 -2.10 -1.42 2.28
N VAL A 55 -3.27 -0.81 2.29
CA VAL A 55 -4.03 -0.56 3.50
C VAL A 55 -5.45 -1.07 3.34
N ASP A 56 -5.92 -1.86 4.31
CA ASP A 56 -7.33 -2.21 4.40
C ASP A 56 -8.09 -1.08 5.07
N GLU A 57 -9.08 -0.54 4.37
CA GLU A 57 -9.90 0.55 4.89
C GLU A 57 -10.55 0.23 6.22
N LYS A 58 -10.93 -1.02 6.44
CA LYS A 58 -11.60 -1.47 7.67
C LYS A 58 -10.81 -1.22 8.94
N ILE A 59 -9.49 -1.40 8.90
CA ILE A 59 -8.67 -1.32 10.11
C ILE A 59 -8.58 0.10 10.67
N PHE A 60 -8.89 1.08 9.87
CA PHE A 60 -8.95 2.46 10.32
C PHE A 60 -10.36 2.85 10.71
N ASN A 61 -11.24 1.88 10.91
CA ASN A 61 -12.66 2.06 11.21
C ASN A 61 -13.31 2.95 10.17
N LEU A 62 -13.76 4.11 10.57
CA LEU A 62 -14.39 5.07 9.68
C LEU A 62 -13.37 5.97 8.98
N ASN A 63 -12.07 5.74 9.20
CA ASN A 63 -11.02 6.68 8.83
C ASN A 63 -9.89 6.09 8.00
N GLY A 64 -10.17 5.13 7.13
CA GLY A 64 -9.16 4.64 6.21
C GLY A 64 -8.55 5.77 5.39
N LEU A 65 -9.37 6.69 4.94
CA LEU A 65 -8.91 7.86 4.20
C LEU A 65 -8.02 8.75 5.06
N PHE A 66 -8.41 8.94 6.32
CA PHE A 66 -7.65 9.78 7.24
C PHE A 66 -6.22 9.25 7.41
N SER A 67 -6.09 7.95 7.62
CA SER A 67 -4.78 7.33 7.79
C SER A 67 -3.97 7.35 6.51
N SER A 68 -4.61 7.15 5.37
CA SER A 68 -3.93 7.23 4.09
C SER A 68 -3.44 8.65 3.81
N THR A 69 -4.24 9.65 4.15
CA THR A 69 -3.85 11.05 4.02
C THR A 69 -2.64 11.33 4.90
N LYS A 70 -2.62 10.82 6.13
CA LYS A 70 -1.48 11.00 7.02
C LYS A 70 -0.21 10.35 6.49
N LEU A 71 -0.34 9.20 5.85
CA LEU A 71 0.80 8.55 5.23
C LEU A 71 1.42 9.44 4.14
N LEU A 72 0.60 10.09 3.35
CA LEU A 72 1.08 11.01 2.32
C LEU A 72 1.68 12.29 2.91
N GLU A 73 1.28 12.68 4.11
CA GLU A 73 1.93 13.78 4.82
C GLU A 73 3.35 13.40 5.24
N ILE A 74 3.56 12.13 5.61
CA ILE A 74 4.90 11.64 5.96
C ILE A 74 5.80 11.62 4.73
N ASN A 75 5.28 11.10 3.62
CA ASN A 75 6.04 11.01 2.37
C ASN A 75 5.08 11.21 1.19
N PRO A 76 5.11 12.38 0.54
CA PRO A 76 4.23 12.66 -0.60
C PRO A 76 4.47 11.76 -1.83
N LYS A 77 5.63 11.13 -1.90
CA LYS A 77 5.97 10.23 -3.01
C LYS A 77 5.49 8.80 -2.77
N LEU A 78 4.94 8.53 -1.60
CA LEU A 78 4.48 7.20 -1.25
C LEU A 78 3.27 6.82 -2.10
N ASN A 79 3.31 5.63 -2.68
CA ASN A 79 2.15 5.06 -3.36
C ASN A 79 1.27 4.38 -2.33
N VAL A 80 -0.03 4.59 -2.41
CA VAL A 80 -0.98 3.96 -1.49
C VAL A 80 -2.03 3.21 -2.29
N ILE A 81 -2.21 1.94 -1.96
CA ILE A 81 -3.32 1.14 -2.46
C ILE A 81 -4.27 0.90 -1.30
N LEU A 82 -5.50 1.35 -1.46
CA LEU A 82 -6.55 1.18 -0.47
C LEU A 82 -7.44 0.02 -0.87
N LEU A 83 -7.59 -0.97 0.01
CA LEU A 83 -8.51 -2.08 -0.21
C LEU A 83 -9.84 -1.72 0.43
N SER A 84 -10.91 -1.69 -0.35
CA SER A 84 -12.18 -1.19 0.11
C SER A 84 -13.36 -2.00 -0.42
N ASN A 85 -14.40 -2.10 0.39
CA ASN A 85 -15.68 -2.72 0.00
C ASN A 85 -16.59 -1.77 -0.77
N PHE A 86 -16.33 -0.47 -0.73
CA PHE A 86 -17.23 0.52 -1.28
C PHE A 86 -17.03 0.71 -2.76
N LYS A 87 -18.13 0.81 -3.51
CA LYS A 87 -18.10 0.94 -4.96
C LYS A 87 -17.85 2.36 -5.44
N ASN A 88 -18.21 3.35 -4.64
CA ASN A 88 -18.17 4.76 -5.06
C ASN A 88 -17.28 5.55 -4.15
N PHE A 89 -16.00 5.48 -4.40
CA PHE A 89 -15.08 6.39 -3.76
C PHE A 89 -14.93 7.62 -4.61
N LYS A 90 -15.28 8.74 -4.03
CA LYS A 90 -15.01 10.03 -4.63
C LYS A 90 -13.63 10.55 -4.27
N TYR A 91 -12.75 9.66 -3.85
CA TYR A 91 -11.39 10.04 -3.54
C TYR A 91 -10.58 9.97 -4.82
N ASN A 92 -10.40 11.10 -5.44
CA ASN A 92 -9.68 11.18 -6.69
C ASN A 92 -8.25 11.65 -6.48
N TYR A 93 -7.59 11.08 -5.50
CA TYR A 93 -6.26 11.50 -5.19
C TYR A 93 -5.25 10.43 -5.55
N LYS A 94 -4.10 10.54 -4.97
CA LYS A 94 -2.93 9.73 -5.19
C LYS A 94 -3.10 8.27 -4.72
N PHE A 95 -4.33 7.85 -4.43
CA PHE A 95 -4.60 6.49 -4.01
C PHE A 95 -5.11 5.66 -5.17
N ASN A 96 -4.59 4.45 -5.28
CA ASN A 96 -5.26 3.42 -6.04
C ASN A 96 -6.23 2.72 -5.11
N ILE A 97 -7.46 2.60 -5.54
CA ILE A 97 -8.48 1.92 -4.75
C ILE A 97 -8.81 0.60 -5.45
N LEU A 98 -8.62 -0.50 -4.73
CA LEU A 98 -9.00 -1.81 -5.20
C LEU A 98 -10.21 -2.29 -4.41
N LYS A 99 -11.19 -2.80 -5.12
CA LYS A 99 -12.36 -3.36 -4.49
C LYS A 99 -11.99 -4.64 -3.75
N LYS A 100 -12.44 -4.79 -2.51
CA LYS A 100 -12.18 -5.98 -1.71
C LYS A 100 -12.69 -7.24 -2.39
N ARG A 101 -12.11 -8.35 -1.98
CA ARG A 101 -12.05 -9.64 -2.63
C ARG A 101 -11.21 -9.56 -3.91
N VAL A 102 -10.17 -8.73 -3.84
CA VAL A 102 -9.20 -8.67 -4.92
C VAL A 102 -8.42 -10.00 -4.97
N SER A 103 -8.23 -10.51 -6.17
CA SER A 103 -7.41 -11.70 -6.35
C SER A 103 -5.93 -11.35 -6.18
N ILE A 104 -5.13 -12.37 -5.87
CA ILE A 104 -3.67 -12.21 -5.79
C ILE A 104 -3.13 -11.61 -7.09
N PHE A 105 -3.63 -12.08 -8.23
CA PHE A 105 -3.15 -11.61 -9.54
C PHE A 105 -3.47 -10.13 -9.75
N LYS A 106 -4.67 -9.69 -9.40
CA LYS A 106 -5.04 -8.28 -9.51
C LYS A 106 -4.22 -7.41 -8.57
N LEU A 107 -3.96 -7.90 -7.37
CA LEU A 107 -3.14 -7.17 -6.42
C LEU A 107 -1.72 -6.99 -6.94
N ILE A 108 -1.12 -8.06 -7.43
CA ILE A 108 0.24 -8.02 -7.97
C ILE A 108 0.30 -7.07 -9.17
N ASP A 109 -0.68 -7.14 -10.07
CA ASP A 109 -0.74 -6.26 -11.23
C ASP A 109 -0.83 -4.79 -10.80
N ALA A 110 -1.68 -4.50 -9.82
CA ALA A 110 -1.82 -3.13 -9.31
C ALA A 110 -0.54 -2.62 -8.67
N VAL A 111 0.15 -3.47 -7.91
CA VAL A 111 1.43 -3.13 -7.29
C VAL A 111 2.47 -2.86 -8.35
N ASN A 112 2.61 -3.76 -9.32
CA ASN A 112 3.58 -3.60 -10.41
C ASN A 112 3.32 -2.32 -11.19
N GLU A 113 2.07 -2.03 -11.49
CA GLU A 113 1.69 -0.83 -12.22
C GLU A 113 2.00 0.43 -11.43
N SER A 114 1.68 0.46 -10.15
CA SER A 114 1.95 1.62 -9.29
C SER A 114 3.44 1.91 -9.19
N ILE A 115 4.25 0.89 -9.02
CA ILE A 115 5.69 1.05 -8.89
C ILE A 115 6.31 1.46 -10.23
N SER A 116 5.86 0.87 -11.33
CA SER A 116 6.33 1.22 -12.67
C SER A 116 6.03 2.68 -13.02
N LYS A 117 4.84 3.15 -12.69
CA LYS A 117 4.47 4.55 -12.93
C LYS A 117 5.34 5.51 -12.16
N SER A 118 5.64 5.21 -10.90
CA SER A 118 6.53 6.02 -10.08
C SER A 118 7.93 6.10 -10.68
N MET A 119 8.47 4.97 -11.09
CA MET A 119 9.79 4.92 -11.70
C MET A 119 9.81 5.68 -13.02
N SER A 120 8.78 5.52 -13.84
CA SER A 120 8.66 6.20 -15.12
C SER A 120 8.59 7.72 -14.96
N ASN A 121 7.87 8.19 -13.95
CA ASN A 121 7.79 9.62 -13.65
C ASN A 121 9.13 10.17 -13.16
N ASP A 122 9.85 9.42 -12.35
CA ASP A 122 11.19 9.81 -11.90
C ASP A 122 12.14 9.88 -13.07
N ASP A 123 12.08 8.94 -14.01
CA ASP A 123 12.91 8.91 -15.20
C ASP A 123 12.65 10.12 -16.10
N LYS A 124 11.43 10.62 -16.14
CA LYS A 124 11.07 11.78 -16.97
C LYS A 124 11.62 13.10 -16.48
N LEU A 125 12.10 13.13 -15.25
CA LEU A 125 12.69 14.34 -14.68
C LEU A 125 14.13 14.56 -15.14
N PHE A 126 14.68 13.61 -15.81
CA PHE A 126 16.03 13.67 -16.33
C PHE A 126 16.03 13.49 -17.84
#